data_1e89549e154396fec1f3816535155a89
#
_entry.id   1e89549e154396fec1f3816535155a89
#
_cell.length_a   1.000
_cell.length_b   1.000
_cell.length_c   1.000
_cell.angle_alpha   90.00
_cell.angle_beta   90.00
_cell.angle_gamma   90.00
#
_symmetry.space_group_name_H-M   'P 1'
#
loop_
_entity.id
_entity.type
_entity.pdbx_description
1 polymer ?
#
loop_
_entity_poly.entity_id
_entity_poly.type
_entity_poly.pdbx_seq_one_letter_code
_entity_poly.pdbx_strand_id
1 'polypeptide(L)'
;MPVSPARKIAYQILLRMESGRGFAVDLLQSPEVSALKEQDRRLATEIVMGVLRWRGELDFRIEQLSGKKVKGFDSEVLTILRMGVYQITFLERVPKRSVVDEAVELTKAARKRSATGLVNAVLRKCDLPEDRLRQRDFENLSAENRERVRRSFPEWLLKRWKRITATTTESGEAGAVRLAYASLQTPRTTLRVVDFGTNLDDVRRELEAEGVATSYCVYAEARGLSVESGQVQNTRAYRQGRVVIQDEASQLVAELVSPEPGQRVLDLCAAPGMKAGQLAHMLGAGTLVACDRSAARLRTLAKLLPQWVPPTVGLSMVRLDAAHALPFSPKFERILLDAPCSGTGTLARNPEIKWRLRPEDITRLAELQAMMLRNALPALADGGRLVYATCSLEPEENEGVVEKVLSEQPAFRVLAAHEIAAQHPYLIPFFDPRGYFRTRPDQHAMDGFNAVMIVRKGSE
;
A
#
# COMPACT_ATOMS: atom_id res chain seq x y z
N MET A 1 32.02 19.67 1.24
CA MET A 1 31.61 19.08 -0.05
C MET A 1 30.19 19.56 -0.33
N PRO A 2 29.74 19.76 -1.56
CA PRO A 2 28.34 20.06 -1.82
C PRO A 2 27.48 18.84 -1.45
N VAL A 3 26.24 19.11 -1.00
CA VAL A 3 25.27 18.04 -0.70
C VAL A 3 24.85 17.35 -1.98
N SER A 4 24.85 16.02 -1.99
CA SER A 4 24.43 15.22 -3.14
C SER A 4 22.93 15.47 -3.49
N PRO A 5 22.56 15.44 -4.78
CA PRO A 5 21.17 15.62 -5.21
C PRO A 5 20.21 14.66 -4.51
N ALA A 6 20.59 13.40 -4.32
CA ALA A 6 19.81 12.38 -3.63
C ALA A 6 19.43 12.81 -2.20
N ARG A 7 20.41 13.23 -1.39
CA ARG A 7 20.20 13.64 0.00
C ARG A 7 19.41 14.93 0.11
N LYS A 8 19.65 15.88 -0.80
CA LYS A 8 18.91 17.14 -0.85
C LYS A 8 17.40 16.89 -1.10
N ILE A 9 17.08 16.09 -2.10
CA ILE A 9 15.68 15.71 -2.43
C ILE A 9 15.05 14.90 -1.30
N ALA A 10 15.76 13.90 -0.75
CA ALA A 10 15.25 13.12 0.37
C ALA A 10 14.89 13.99 1.58
N TYR A 11 15.76 14.96 1.92
CA TYR A 11 15.51 15.93 2.99
C TYR A 11 14.26 16.77 2.71
N GLN A 12 14.11 17.29 1.50
CA GLN A 12 12.95 18.11 1.13
C GLN A 12 11.64 17.31 1.21
N ILE A 13 11.63 16.07 0.73
CA ILE A 13 10.48 15.19 0.79
C ILE A 13 10.11 14.89 2.25
N LEU A 14 11.07 14.44 3.07
CA LEU A 14 10.83 14.11 4.47
C LEU A 14 10.32 15.32 5.26
N LEU A 15 10.90 16.50 5.06
CA LEU A 15 10.46 17.73 5.72
C LEU A 15 9.03 18.12 5.29
N ARG A 16 8.70 17.98 4.01
CA ARG A 16 7.35 18.20 3.50
C ARG A 16 6.35 17.23 4.11
N MET A 17 6.76 15.99 4.35
CA MET A 17 5.92 14.97 4.99
C MET A 17 5.68 15.24 6.47
N GLU A 18 6.67 15.77 7.21
CA GLU A 18 6.48 16.20 8.61
C GLU A 18 5.41 17.30 8.73
N SER A 19 5.23 18.13 7.71
CA SER A 19 4.15 19.13 7.65
C SER A 19 2.79 18.57 7.22
N GLY A 20 2.64 17.24 7.09
CA GLY A 20 1.39 16.57 6.70
C GLY A 20 1.06 16.65 5.21
N ARG A 21 1.97 17.13 4.35
CA ARG A 21 1.70 17.40 2.93
C ARG A 21 2.16 16.27 2.01
N GLY A 22 1.23 15.57 1.40
CA GLY A 22 1.47 14.51 0.40
C GLY A 22 1.84 13.15 0.99
N PHE A 23 1.88 12.14 0.13
CA PHE A 23 2.36 10.78 0.45
C PHE A 23 3.75 10.56 -0.14
N ALA A 24 4.54 9.69 0.48
CA ALA A 24 5.92 9.43 0.05
C ALA A 24 5.97 8.96 -1.40
N VAL A 25 5.08 8.05 -1.78
CA VAL A 25 5.00 7.50 -3.14
C VAL A 25 4.76 8.60 -4.17
N ASP A 26 3.81 9.51 -3.92
CA ASP A 26 3.51 10.62 -4.84
C ASP A 26 4.68 11.59 -4.97
N LEU A 27 5.30 11.94 -3.83
CA LEU A 27 6.43 12.87 -3.80
C LEU A 27 7.68 12.29 -4.48
N LEU A 28 7.89 10.97 -4.38
CA LEU A 28 8.98 10.26 -5.04
C LEU A 28 8.75 10.07 -6.55
N GLN A 29 7.54 10.30 -7.05
CA GLN A 29 7.22 10.33 -8.49
C GLN A 29 7.18 11.75 -9.08
N SER A 30 7.57 12.77 -8.31
CA SER A 30 7.56 14.14 -8.78
C SER A 30 8.57 14.38 -9.92
N PRO A 31 8.36 15.42 -10.77
CA PRO A 31 9.28 15.77 -11.83
C PRO A 31 10.72 16.01 -11.36
N GLU A 32 10.89 16.59 -10.16
CA GLU A 32 12.21 16.86 -9.58
C GLU A 32 12.97 15.57 -9.26
N VAL A 33 12.27 14.53 -8.79
CA VAL A 33 12.85 13.19 -8.54
C VAL A 33 13.13 12.49 -9.86
N SER A 34 12.21 12.59 -10.83
CA SER A 34 12.36 11.98 -12.15
C SER A 34 13.54 12.54 -12.94
N ALA A 35 13.92 13.80 -12.70
CA ALA A 35 15.07 14.45 -13.31
C ALA A 35 16.43 14.02 -12.73
N LEU A 36 16.44 13.31 -11.59
CA LEU A 36 17.67 12.79 -11.00
C LEU A 36 18.27 11.67 -11.85
N LYS A 37 19.61 11.53 -11.81
CA LYS A 37 20.28 10.33 -12.28
C LYS A 37 19.71 9.11 -11.52
N GLU A 38 19.67 7.97 -12.19
CA GLU A 38 19.09 6.75 -11.65
C GLU A 38 19.64 6.38 -10.26
N GLN A 39 20.96 6.46 -10.09
CA GLN A 39 21.62 6.16 -8.82
C GLN A 39 21.16 7.10 -7.68
N ASP A 40 21.05 8.41 -7.97
CA ASP A 40 20.57 9.40 -7.00
C ASP A 40 19.09 9.20 -6.67
N ARG A 41 18.27 8.87 -7.67
CA ARG A 41 16.85 8.56 -7.48
C ARG A 41 16.66 7.33 -6.58
N ARG A 42 17.42 6.25 -6.81
CA ARG A 42 17.41 5.06 -5.95
C ARG A 42 17.80 5.39 -4.52
N LEU A 43 18.88 6.14 -4.33
CA LEU A 43 19.34 6.52 -2.98
C LEU A 43 18.33 7.43 -2.29
N ALA A 44 17.74 8.41 -3.00
CA ALA A 44 16.71 9.28 -2.43
C ALA A 44 15.48 8.48 -1.97
N THR A 45 15.00 7.55 -2.81
CA THR A 45 13.88 6.66 -2.48
C THR A 45 14.21 5.80 -1.26
N GLU A 46 15.40 5.20 -1.23
CA GLU A 46 15.85 4.36 -0.11
C GLU A 46 15.92 5.14 1.21
N ILE A 47 16.47 6.37 1.19
CA ILE A 47 16.53 7.21 2.39
C ILE A 47 15.13 7.60 2.85
N VAL A 48 14.26 8.05 1.96
CA VAL A 48 12.90 8.49 2.32
C VAL A 48 12.11 7.33 2.93
N MET A 49 12.02 6.22 2.20
CA MET A 49 11.25 5.06 2.63
C MET A 49 11.82 4.42 3.90
N GLY A 50 13.15 4.32 3.98
CA GLY A 50 13.83 3.76 5.14
C GLY A 50 13.65 4.59 6.41
N VAL A 51 13.79 5.91 6.31
CA VAL A 51 13.53 6.82 7.46
C VAL A 51 12.09 6.67 7.95
N LEU A 52 11.12 6.59 7.05
CA LEU A 52 9.70 6.44 7.43
C LEU A 52 9.42 5.07 8.06
N ARG A 53 10.00 3.99 7.52
CA ARG A 53 9.87 2.63 8.08
C ARG A 53 10.42 2.53 9.49
N TRP A 54 11.62 3.04 9.71
CA TRP A 54 12.39 2.86 10.94
C TRP A 54 12.33 4.06 11.89
N ARG A 55 11.46 5.04 11.64
CA ARG A 55 11.40 6.33 12.36
C ARG A 55 11.53 6.19 13.88
N GLY A 56 10.77 5.30 14.51
CA GLY A 56 10.80 5.16 15.97
C GLY A 56 12.12 4.59 16.51
N GLU A 57 12.73 3.63 15.80
CA GLU A 57 14.08 3.14 16.13
C GLU A 57 15.15 4.22 15.92
N LEU A 58 15.03 5.02 14.84
CA LEU A 58 15.92 6.13 14.58
C LEU A 58 15.81 7.20 15.68
N ASP A 59 14.60 7.52 16.11
CA ASP A 59 14.33 8.48 17.18
C ASP A 59 14.95 7.99 18.51
N PHE A 60 14.75 6.72 18.84
CA PHE A 60 15.36 6.10 20.02
C PHE A 60 16.90 6.23 20.00
N ARG A 61 17.54 5.90 18.87
CA ARG A 61 19.00 6.02 18.72
C ARG A 61 19.47 7.47 18.85
N ILE A 62 18.75 8.41 18.22
CA ILE A 62 19.08 9.85 18.33
C ILE A 62 19.00 10.29 19.78
N GLU A 63 18.00 9.88 20.55
CA GLU A 63 17.90 10.20 21.98
C GLU A 63 19.06 9.62 22.78
N GLN A 64 19.44 8.35 22.54
CA GLN A 64 20.58 7.72 23.19
C GLN A 64 21.91 8.42 22.87
N LEU A 65 22.16 8.75 21.61
CA LEU A 65 23.41 9.35 21.18
C LEU A 65 23.56 10.82 21.56
N SER A 66 22.44 11.56 21.61
CA SER A 66 22.43 12.99 21.90
C SER A 66 22.19 13.34 23.36
N GLY A 67 21.62 12.42 24.15
CA GLY A 67 21.12 12.67 25.50
C GLY A 67 19.91 13.62 25.56
N LYS A 68 19.24 13.87 24.42
CA LYS A 68 18.10 14.79 24.31
C LYS A 68 16.88 14.08 23.73
N LYS A 69 15.68 14.43 24.22
CA LYS A 69 14.43 13.94 23.66
C LYS A 69 14.17 14.52 22.26
N VAL A 70 13.66 13.71 21.33
CA VAL A 70 13.40 14.14 19.95
C VAL A 70 12.47 15.34 19.85
N LYS A 71 11.55 15.52 20.79
CA LYS A 71 10.65 16.69 20.88
C LYS A 71 11.38 18.03 21.09
N GLY A 72 12.63 17.99 21.52
CA GLY A 72 13.47 19.17 21.76
C GLY A 72 14.31 19.59 20.56
N PHE A 73 14.17 18.93 19.41
CA PHE A 73 14.88 19.30 18.18
C PHE A 73 13.97 20.07 17.23
N ASP A 74 14.57 21.02 16.51
CA ASP A 74 13.92 21.57 15.31
C ASP A 74 13.65 20.48 14.29
N SER A 75 12.53 20.55 13.57
CA SER A 75 12.14 19.55 12.59
C SER A 75 13.18 19.31 11.50
N GLU A 76 13.87 20.37 11.07
CA GLU A 76 14.94 20.31 10.08
C GLU A 76 16.14 19.52 10.60
N VAL A 77 16.55 19.79 11.83
CA VAL A 77 17.68 19.10 12.48
C VAL A 77 17.36 17.64 12.74
N LEU A 78 16.16 17.36 13.26
CA LEU A 78 15.71 16.00 13.49
C LEU A 78 15.63 15.19 12.20
N THR A 79 15.10 15.78 11.12
CA THR A 79 15.05 15.11 9.80
C THR A 79 16.46 14.77 9.31
N ILE A 80 17.43 15.69 9.41
CA ILE A 80 18.82 15.44 9.03
C ILE A 80 19.45 14.34 9.88
N LEU A 81 19.20 14.33 11.20
CA LEU A 81 19.70 13.28 12.09
C LEU A 81 19.08 11.91 11.74
N ARG A 82 17.77 11.82 11.52
CA ARG A 82 17.11 10.58 11.08
C ARG A 82 17.71 10.04 9.78
N MET A 83 17.91 10.91 8.78
CA MET A 83 18.57 10.55 7.53
C MET A 83 19.99 10.04 7.73
N GLY A 84 20.76 10.71 8.58
CA GLY A 84 22.14 10.34 8.89
C GLY A 84 22.24 9.01 9.61
N VAL A 85 21.47 8.84 10.69
CA VAL A 85 21.42 7.60 11.47
C VAL A 85 20.95 6.44 10.60
N TYR A 86 19.89 6.64 9.77
CA TYR A 86 19.42 5.61 8.85
C TYR A 86 20.52 5.14 7.91
N GLN A 87 21.21 6.05 7.22
CA GLN A 87 22.25 5.71 6.27
C GLN A 87 23.42 4.96 6.94
N ILE A 88 23.85 5.40 8.13
CA ILE A 88 24.94 4.76 8.87
C ILE A 88 24.54 3.37 9.35
N THR A 89 23.27 3.20 9.81
CA THR A 89 22.80 1.96 10.41
C THR A 89 22.42 0.88 9.41
N PHE A 90 21.82 1.28 8.27
CA PHE A 90 21.16 0.36 7.34
C PHE A 90 21.82 0.27 5.96
N LEU A 91 22.62 1.29 5.52
CA LEU A 91 23.18 1.31 4.18
C LEU A 91 24.68 0.96 4.19
N GLU A 92 25.01 -0.28 3.87
CA GLU A 92 26.40 -0.81 3.91
C GLU A 92 27.34 -0.13 2.91
N ARG A 93 26.82 0.27 1.75
CA ARG A 93 27.64 0.82 0.66
C ARG A 93 27.84 2.34 0.74
N VAL A 94 27.30 2.98 1.77
CA VAL A 94 27.40 4.43 1.96
C VAL A 94 28.48 4.74 3.01
N PRO A 95 29.58 5.41 2.64
CA PRO A 95 30.67 5.72 3.59
C PRO A 95 30.17 6.64 4.71
N LYS A 96 30.37 6.24 5.98
CA LYS A 96 29.98 7.01 7.19
C LYS A 96 30.47 8.46 7.12
N ARG A 97 31.72 8.69 6.69
CA ARG A 97 32.29 10.03 6.55
C ARG A 97 31.47 10.92 5.63
N SER A 98 31.08 10.40 4.46
CA SER A 98 30.24 11.15 3.50
C SER A 98 28.89 11.52 4.12
N VAL A 99 28.27 10.61 4.89
CA VAL A 99 27.00 10.88 5.57
C VAL A 99 27.15 12.03 6.57
N VAL A 100 28.20 12.00 7.40
CA VAL A 100 28.45 13.03 8.41
C VAL A 100 28.74 14.39 7.76
N ASP A 101 29.64 14.44 6.78
CA ASP A 101 30.03 15.68 6.12
C ASP A 101 28.84 16.36 5.42
N GLU A 102 28.03 15.57 4.66
CA GLU A 102 26.86 16.11 3.97
C GLU A 102 25.71 16.47 4.93
N ALA A 103 25.54 15.77 6.04
CA ALA A 103 24.57 16.16 7.07
C ALA A 103 24.91 17.52 7.70
N VAL A 104 26.18 17.80 7.94
CA VAL A 104 26.64 19.10 8.42
C VAL A 104 26.34 20.19 7.38
N GLU A 105 26.61 19.95 6.09
CA GLU A 105 26.30 20.90 5.02
C GLU A 105 24.78 21.11 4.85
N LEU A 106 23.96 20.05 4.93
CA LEU A 106 22.51 20.17 4.95
C LEU A 106 22.02 21.04 6.12
N THR A 107 22.63 20.90 7.30
CA THR A 107 22.28 21.69 8.50
C THR A 107 22.57 23.18 8.27
N LYS A 108 23.69 23.51 7.61
CA LYS A 108 24.02 24.88 7.22
C LYS A 108 23.03 25.42 6.17
N ALA A 109 22.70 24.60 5.16
CA ALA A 109 21.74 24.95 4.11
C ALA A 109 20.33 25.17 4.66
N ALA A 110 19.92 24.40 5.69
CA ALA A 110 18.67 24.57 6.43
C ALA A 110 18.65 25.80 7.36
N ARG A 111 19.71 26.63 7.35
CA ARG A 111 19.90 27.83 8.22
C ARG A 111 19.95 27.49 9.74
N LYS A 112 20.35 26.26 10.09
CA LYS A 112 20.49 25.79 11.48
C LYS A 112 21.97 25.67 11.89
N ARG A 113 22.78 26.68 11.56
CA ARG A 113 24.24 26.65 11.75
C ARG A 113 24.69 26.33 13.18
N SER A 114 23.94 26.77 14.20
CA SER A 114 24.22 26.46 15.61
C SER A 114 24.12 24.97 15.95
N ALA A 115 23.35 24.21 15.17
CA ALA A 115 23.17 22.77 15.37
C ALA A 115 24.25 21.91 14.68
N THR A 116 25.16 22.49 13.87
CA THR A 116 26.15 21.71 13.10
C THR A 116 27.07 20.87 13.97
N GLY A 117 27.53 21.43 15.11
CA GLY A 117 28.35 20.71 16.08
C GLY A 117 27.62 19.52 16.70
N LEU A 118 26.33 19.68 17.04
CA LEU A 118 25.48 18.61 17.57
C LEU A 118 25.26 17.51 16.53
N VAL A 119 24.90 17.85 15.29
CA VAL A 119 24.70 16.89 14.20
C VAL A 119 25.97 16.08 13.95
N ASN A 120 27.13 16.76 13.85
CA ASN A 120 28.41 16.08 13.69
C ASN A 120 28.73 15.12 14.87
N ALA A 121 28.54 15.57 16.12
CA ALA A 121 28.82 14.77 17.31
C ALA A 121 27.92 13.52 17.38
N VAL A 122 26.62 13.66 17.13
CA VAL A 122 25.66 12.55 17.15
C VAL A 122 26.00 11.53 16.07
N LEU A 123 26.21 11.95 14.82
CA LEU A 123 26.46 11.03 13.73
C LEU A 123 27.84 10.35 13.80
N ARG A 124 28.85 11.01 14.35
CA ARG A 124 30.15 10.37 14.58
C ARG A 124 30.10 9.27 15.63
N LYS A 125 29.24 9.41 16.66
CA LYS A 125 29.01 8.37 17.68
C LYS A 125 28.12 7.22 17.19
N CYS A 126 27.39 7.41 16.08
CA CYS A 126 26.54 6.38 15.53
C CYS A 126 27.40 5.29 14.88
N ASP A 127 27.28 4.06 15.35
CA ASP A 127 27.97 2.89 14.80
C ASP A 127 26.98 1.90 14.18
N LEU A 128 27.52 1.00 13.35
CA LEU A 128 26.78 -0.12 12.82
C LEU A 128 26.37 -1.04 13.98
N PRO A 129 25.13 -1.50 14.03
CA PRO A 129 24.74 -2.50 15.03
C PRO A 129 25.49 -3.80 14.76
N GLU A 130 25.95 -4.46 15.85
CA GLU A 130 26.60 -5.77 15.78
C GLU A 130 25.66 -6.84 15.19
N ASP A 131 24.40 -6.80 15.62
CA ASP A 131 23.33 -7.67 15.13
C ASP A 131 22.47 -6.92 14.09
N ARG A 132 22.69 -7.22 12.82
CA ARG A 132 21.97 -6.59 11.71
C ARG A 132 20.66 -7.33 11.45
N LEU A 133 19.59 -6.56 11.28
CA LEU A 133 18.33 -7.08 10.74
C LEU A 133 18.54 -7.50 9.29
N ARG A 134 18.95 -8.76 9.07
CA ARG A 134 18.97 -9.36 7.73
C ARG A 134 17.53 -9.65 7.32
N GLN A 135 17.16 -9.20 6.13
CA GLN A 135 15.83 -9.49 5.56
C GLN A 135 15.60 -11.01 5.48
N ARG A 136 14.45 -11.48 5.98
CA ARG A 136 13.78 -12.77 5.72
C ARG A 136 13.70 -13.79 6.87
N ASP A 137 14.26 -13.55 8.05
CA ASP A 137 14.25 -14.57 9.10
C ASP A 137 13.62 -14.05 10.41
N PHE A 138 12.28 -13.92 10.44
CA PHE A 138 11.58 -13.50 11.65
C PHE A 138 11.82 -14.45 12.82
N GLU A 139 11.82 -15.77 12.57
CA GLU A 139 11.96 -16.80 13.61
C GLU A 139 13.33 -16.70 14.31
N ASN A 140 14.37 -16.31 13.60
CA ASN A 140 15.73 -16.16 14.08
C ASN A 140 16.07 -14.74 14.58
N LEU A 141 15.05 -13.85 14.73
CA LEU A 141 15.31 -12.51 15.28
C LEU A 141 15.71 -12.58 16.74
N SER A 142 16.85 -11.94 17.08
CA SER A 142 17.27 -11.71 18.45
C SER A 142 16.25 -10.87 19.24
N ALA A 143 16.33 -10.94 20.57
CA ALA A 143 15.48 -10.11 21.44
C ALA A 143 15.65 -8.60 21.14
N GLU A 144 16.89 -8.15 20.88
CA GLU A 144 17.20 -6.77 20.52
C GLU A 144 16.54 -6.38 19.19
N ASN A 145 16.60 -7.24 18.16
CA ASN A 145 15.97 -6.96 16.88
C ASN A 145 14.45 -6.96 16.97
N ARG A 146 13.84 -7.83 17.78
CA ARG A 146 12.39 -7.78 18.08
C ARG A 146 12.01 -6.44 18.74
N GLU A 147 12.84 -5.93 19.64
CA GLU A 147 12.61 -4.65 20.28
C GLU A 147 12.77 -3.47 19.31
N ARG A 148 13.72 -3.50 18.35
CA ARG A 148 13.84 -2.51 17.27
C ARG A 148 12.58 -2.48 16.41
N VAL A 149 12.01 -3.64 16.10
CA VAL A 149 10.72 -3.74 15.39
C VAL A 149 9.62 -3.05 16.17
N ARG A 150 9.49 -3.35 17.48
CA ARG A 150 8.46 -2.71 18.33
C ARG A 150 8.60 -1.20 18.35
N ARG A 151 9.80 -0.68 18.58
CA ARG A 151 10.07 0.77 18.61
C ARG A 151 9.71 1.45 17.28
N SER A 152 9.72 0.72 16.16
CA SER A 152 9.38 1.25 14.83
C SER A 152 7.89 1.39 14.55
N PHE A 153 7.04 1.16 15.56
CA PHE A 153 5.59 1.31 15.48
C PHE A 153 5.03 2.11 16.66
N PRO A 154 3.93 2.86 16.46
CA PRO A 154 3.17 3.42 17.56
C PRO A 154 2.62 2.31 18.47
N GLU A 155 2.77 2.49 19.79
CA GLU A 155 2.34 1.48 20.77
C GLU A 155 0.86 1.11 20.66
N TRP A 156 0.00 2.10 20.37
CA TRP A 156 -1.44 1.87 20.21
C TRP A 156 -1.75 0.90 19.07
N LEU A 157 -1.01 0.97 17.95
CA LEU A 157 -1.21 0.09 16.80
C LEU A 157 -0.76 -1.34 17.11
N LEU A 158 0.38 -1.51 17.79
CA LEU A 158 0.82 -2.83 18.25
C LEU A 158 -0.17 -3.46 19.25
N LYS A 159 -0.72 -2.66 20.19
CA LYS A 159 -1.77 -3.13 21.11
C LYS A 159 -3.02 -3.61 20.38
N ARG A 160 -3.41 -2.95 19.29
CA ARG A 160 -4.53 -3.43 18.44
C ARG A 160 -4.18 -4.73 17.75
N TRP A 161 -3.01 -4.79 17.12
CA TRP A 161 -2.56 -5.95 16.39
C TRP A 161 -2.38 -7.19 17.25
N LYS A 162 -2.05 -7.06 18.55
CA LYS A 162 -2.09 -8.17 19.49
C LYS A 162 -3.44 -8.87 19.56
N ARG A 163 -4.55 -8.12 19.41
CA ARG A 163 -5.90 -8.69 19.46
C ARG A 163 -6.24 -9.43 18.18
N ILE A 164 -5.89 -8.88 17.02
CA ILE A 164 -6.24 -9.47 15.71
C ILE A 164 -5.30 -10.61 15.29
N THR A 165 -4.12 -10.73 15.90
CA THR A 165 -3.15 -11.79 15.59
C THR A 165 -3.14 -12.92 16.59
N ALA A 166 -3.84 -12.80 17.71
CA ALA A 166 -3.96 -13.88 18.70
C ALA A 166 -4.69 -15.09 18.10
N THR A 167 -4.09 -16.28 18.22
CA THR A 167 -4.66 -17.55 17.81
C THR A 167 -4.58 -18.54 18.97
N THR A 168 -5.14 -19.74 18.81
CA THR A 168 -5.01 -20.83 19.79
C THR A 168 -3.57 -21.33 19.93
N THR A 169 -2.73 -21.12 18.93
CA THR A 169 -1.35 -21.65 18.85
C THR A 169 -0.29 -20.57 18.99
N GLU A 170 -0.63 -19.30 18.80
CA GLU A 170 0.32 -18.20 18.88
C GLU A 170 -0.19 -17.07 19.78
N SER A 171 0.71 -16.54 20.64
CA SER A 171 0.38 -15.36 21.43
C SER A 171 0.19 -14.14 20.54
N GLY A 172 -0.79 -13.30 20.85
CA GLY A 172 -1.01 -12.05 20.11
C GLY A 172 0.21 -11.12 20.10
N GLU A 173 1.09 -11.20 21.12
CA GLU A 173 2.34 -10.44 21.17
C GLU A 173 3.29 -10.85 20.03
N ALA A 174 3.53 -12.15 19.88
CA ALA A 174 4.40 -12.68 18.83
C ALA A 174 3.83 -12.37 17.44
N GLY A 175 2.52 -12.60 17.26
CA GLY A 175 1.83 -12.29 16.01
C GLY A 175 1.89 -10.81 15.64
N ALA A 176 1.71 -9.90 16.60
CA ALA A 176 1.82 -8.46 16.35
C ALA A 176 3.24 -8.04 15.93
N VAL A 177 4.27 -8.60 16.56
CA VAL A 177 5.68 -8.30 16.20
C VAL A 177 6.00 -8.89 14.82
N ARG A 178 5.50 -10.09 14.49
CA ARG A 178 5.67 -10.69 13.16
C ARG A 178 5.02 -9.84 12.06
N LEU A 179 3.79 -9.41 12.27
CA LEU A 179 3.08 -8.50 11.34
C LEU A 179 3.82 -7.16 11.19
N ALA A 180 4.30 -6.60 12.32
CA ALA A 180 5.10 -5.38 12.30
C ALA A 180 6.41 -5.57 11.52
N TYR A 181 7.10 -6.69 11.73
CA TYR A 181 8.32 -7.01 11.00
C TYR A 181 8.09 -7.12 9.49
N ALA A 182 7.06 -7.85 9.07
CA ALA A 182 6.67 -7.95 7.67
C ALA A 182 6.38 -6.57 7.05
N SER A 183 5.72 -5.69 7.81
CA SER A 183 5.41 -4.31 7.37
C SER A 183 6.65 -3.38 7.31
N LEU A 184 7.78 -3.76 7.88
CA LEU A 184 9.07 -3.05 7.76
C LEU A 184 9.90 -3.53 6.56
N GLN A 185 9.55 -4.66 5.96
CA GLN A 185 10.28 -5.16 4.79
C GLN A 185 10.02 -4.31 3.56
N THR A 186 10.96 -4.32 2.62
CA THR A 186 10.72 -3.76 1.29
C THR A 186 9.74 -4.69 0.56
N PRO A 187 8.55 -4.19 0.16
CA PRO A 187 7.56 -5.03 -0.50
C PRO A 187 8.06 -5.45 -1.89
N ARG A 188 7.69 -6.65 -2.31
CA ARG A 188 7.94 -7.08 -3.68
C ARG A 188 7.21 -6.15 -4.66
N THR A 189 7.84 -5.87 -5.79
CA THR A 189 7.16 -5.22 -6.90
C THR A 189 6.48 -6.29 -7.72
N THR A 190 5.16 -6.24 -7.80
CA THR A 190 4.38 -7.17 -8.61
C THR A 190 3.73 -6.43 -9.77
N LEU A 191 3.62 -7.11 -10.88
CA LEU A 191 3.08 -6.61 -12.14
C LEU A 191 1.82 -7.39 -12.48
N ARG A 192 0.85 -6.71 -13.05
CA ARG A 192 -0.26 -7.36 -13.76
C ARG A 192 -0.07 -7.14 -15.25
N VAL A 193 -0.18 -8.21 -16.04
CA VAL A 193 -0.31 -8.12 -17.49
C VAL A 193 -1.72 -7.65 -17.82
N VAL A 194 -1.81 -6.57 -18.60
CA VAL A 194 -3.08 -5.87 -18.84
C VAL A 194 -3.97 -6.65 -19.77
N ASP A 195 -3.46 -7.07 -20.93
CA ASP A 195 -4.23 -7.81 -21.93
C ASP A 195 -4.33 -9.30 -21.58
N PHE A 196 -5.56 -9.76 -21.39
CA PHE A 196 -5.87 -11.16 -21.07
C PHE A 196 -5.61 -12.14 -22.22
N GLY A 197 -5.50 -11.66 -23.46
CA GLY A 197 -5.10 -12.44 -24.64
C GLY A 197 -3.59 -12.66 -24.76
N THR A 198 -2.78 -11.88 -24.03
CA THR A 198 -1.33 -11.98 -24.12
C THR A 198 -0.80 -13.15 -23.29
N ASN A 199 0.09 -13.94 -23.90
CA ASN A 199 0.78 -15.01 -23.19
C ASN A 199 1.75 -14.41 -22.16
N LEU A 200 1.63 -14.86 -20.90
CA LEU A 200 2.42 -14.35 -19.79
C LEU A 200 3.93 -14.64 -19.96
N ASP A 201 4.29 -15.78 -20.56
CA ASP A 201 5.68 -16.14 -20.86
C ASP A 201 6.32 -15.22 -21.89
N ASP A 202 5.55 -14.74 -22.87
CA ASP A 202 6.05 -13.80 -23.87
C ASP A 202 6.41 -12.47 -23.21
N VAL A 203 5.55 -11.98 -22.32
CA VAL A 203 5.81 -10.75 -21.54
C VAL A 203 7.03 -10.94 -20.65
N ARG A 204 7.15 -12.09 -19.99
CA ARG A 204 8.29 -12.41 -19.12
C ARG A 204 9.61 -12.40 -19.90
N ARG A 205 9.65 -13.07 -21.07
CA ARG A 205 10.82 -13.08 -21.95
C ARG A 205 11.19 -11.68 -22.46
N GLU A 206 10.18 -10.86 -22.80
CA GLU A 206 10.42 -9.46 -23.21
C GLU A 206 11.04 -8.64 -22.09
N LEU A 207 10.52 -8.75 -20.86
CA LEU A 207 11.05 -8.06 -19.68
C LEU A 207 12.49 -8.51 -19.38
N GLU A 208 12.76 -9.81 -19.49
CA GLU A 208 14.10 -10.38 -19.28
C GLU A 208 15.11 -9.88 -20.31
N ALA A 209 14.71 -9.78 -21.59
CA ALA A 209 15.54 -9.21 -22.65
C ALA A 209 15.88 -7.73 -22.42
N GLU A 210 15.04 -7.00 -21.66
CA GLU A 210 15.27 -5.61 -21.24
C GLU A 210 15.94 -5.50 -19.85
N GLY A 211 16.45 -6.60 -19.29
CA GLY A 211 17.19 -6.64 -18.02
C GLY A 211 16.31 -6.63 -16.77
N VAL A 212 15.05 -7.02 -16.88
CA VAL A 212 14.13 -7.18 -15.76
C VAL A 212 13.81 -8.66 -15.55
N ALA A 213 14.44 -9.27 -14.53
CA ALA A 213 14.14 -10.65 -14.16
C ALA A 213 12.82 -10.72 -13.38
N THR A 214 11.95 -11.66 -13.76
CA THR A 214 10.66 -11.88 -13.12
C THR A 214 10.39 -13.35 -12.87
N SER A 215 9.56 -13.63 -11.85
CA SER A 215 8.95 -14.94 -11.59
C SER A 215 7.43 -14.80 -11.63
N TYR A 216 6.69 -15.90 -11.64
CA TYR A 216 5.24 -15.85 -11.49
C TYR A 216 4.87 -15.42 -10.09
N CYS A 217 3.76 -14.70 -9.95
CA CYS A 217 3.13 -14.49 -8.65
C CYS A 217 2.65 -15.82 -8.07
N VAL A 218 2.62 -15.91 -6.75
CA VAL A 218 2.24 -17.17 -6.06
C VAL A 218 0.75 -17.44 -6.14
N TYR A 219 -0.07 -16.39 -6.14
CA TYR A 219 -1.53 -16.50 -6.02
C TYR A 219 -2.27 -15.94 -7.23
N ALA A 220 -1.72 -14.92 -7.89
CA ALA A 220 -2.25 -14.35 -9.12
C ALA A 220 -1.49 -14.92 -10.35
N GLU A 221 -1.27 -16.23 -10.39
CA GLU A 221 -0.43 -16.91 -11.38
C GLU A 221 -0.84 -16.62 -12.84
N ALA A 222 -2.14 -16.50 -13.08
CA ALA A 222 -2.66 -16.30 -14.45
C ALA A 222 -2.27 -14.95 -15.07
N ARG A 223 -1.93 -13.94 -14.27
CA ARG A 223 -1.73 -12.55 -14.74
C ARG A 223 -0.61 -11.81 -14.04
N GLY A 224 -0.12 -12.31 -12.93
CA GLY A 224 0.83 -11.65 -12.06
C GLY A 224 2.26 -12.11 -12.26
N LEU A 225 3.19 -11.13 -12.35
CA LEU A 225 4.63 -11.37 -12.31
C LEU A 225 5.25 -10.66 -11.12
N SER A 226 6.13 -11.34 -10.39
CA SER A 226 6.96 -10.77 -9.32
C SER A 226 8.30 -10.33 -9.91
N VAL A 227 8.72 -9.11 -9.66
CA VAL A 227 10.00 -8.57 -10.11
C VAL A 227 11.09 -8.99 -9.13
N GLU A 228 12.06 -9.77 -9.61
CA GLU A 228 13.22 -10.20 -8.82
C GLU A 228 14.38 -9.21 -8.92
N SER A 229 14.57 -8.60 -10.09
CA SER A 229 15.58 -7.57 -10.31
C SER A 229 15.26 -6.71 -11.54
N GLY A 230 15.93 -5.56 -11.66
CA GLY A 230 15.76 -4.66 -12.80
C GLY A 230 14.77 -3.50 -12.51
N GLN A 231 14.47 -2.71 -13.54
CA GLN A 231 13.60 -1.54 -13.45
C GLN A 231 12.50 -1.60 -14.51
N VAL A 232 11.34 -2.01 -14.09
CA VAL A 232 10.15 -2.17 -14.94
C VAL A 232 9.78 -0.87 -15.66
N GLN A 233 9.88 0.27 -14.97
CA GLN A 233 9.48 1.58 -15.54
C GLN A 233 10.30 1.97 -16.78
N ASN A 234 11.47 1.35 -16.97
CA ASN A 234 12.33 1.60 -18.12
C ASN A 234 12.00 0.68 -19.32
N THR A 235 11.15 -0.33 -19.13
CA THR A 235 10.80 -1.29 -20.18
C THR A 235 9.76 -0.75 -21.16
N ARG A 236 9.77 -1.29 -22.36
CA ARG A 236 8.77 -0.97 -23.39
C ARG A 236 7.37 -1.43 -22.98
N ALA A 237 7.28 -2.64 -22.41
CA ALA A 237 6.01 -3.19 -21.94
C ALA A 237 5.32 -2.25 -20.93
N TYR A 238 6.06 -1.67 -19.98
CA TYR A 238 5.52 -0.72 -19.02
C TYR A 238 5.13 0.61 -19.66
N ARG A 239 5.99 1.19 -20.52
CA ARG A 239 5.71 2.47 -21.19
C ARG A 239 4.53 2.40 -22.14
N GLN A 240 4.26 1.23 -22.71
CA GLN A 240 3.12 0.96 -23.58
C GLN A 240 1.85 0.57 -22.79
N GLY A 241 1.90 0.52 -21.45
CA GLY A 241 0.77 0.14 -20.63
C GLY A 241 0.38 -1.34 -20.70
N ARG A 242 1.24 -2.22 -21.26
CA ARG A 242 0.98 -3.67 -21.36
C ARG A 242 1.18 -4.39 -20.04
N VAL A 243 2.00 -3.82 -19.15
CA VAL A 243 2.12 -4.23 -17.76
C VAL A 243 1.90 -3.03 -16.84
N VAL A 244 1.28 -3.27 -15.69
CA VAL A 244 1.07 -2.28 -14.65
C VAL A 244 1.59 -2.79 -13.32
N ILE A 245 2.13 -1.88 -12.49
CA ILE A 245 2.53 -2.22 -11.13
C ILE A 245 1.26 -2.28 -10.28
N GLN A 246 0.92 -3.45 -9.79
CA GLN A 246 -0.24 -3.69 -8.94
C GLN A 246 0.10 -4.81 -7.96
N ASP A 247 -0.17 -4.58 -6.66
CA ASP A 247 0.04 -5.60 -5.64
C ASP A 247 -0.83 -6.84 -5.91
N GLU A 248 -0.31 -8.02 -5.57
CA GLU A 248 -0.98 -9.30 -5.83
C GLU A 248 -2.34 -9.37 -5.11
N ALA A 249 -2.43 -8.95 -3.85
CA ALA A 249 -3.70 -8.91 -3.13
C ALA A 249 -4.72 -7.96 -3.79
N SER A 250 -4.26 -6.83 -4.33
CA SER A 250 -5.11 -5.90 -5.09
C SER A 250 -5.63 -6.51 -6.40
N GLN A 251 -4.84 -7.38 -7.04
CA GLN A 251 -5.28 -8.14 -8.22
C GLN A 251 -6.37 -9.14 -7.86
N LEU A 252 -6.17 -9.91 -6.77
CA LEU A 252 -7.14 -10.90 -6.28
C LEU A 252 -8.47 -10.25 -5.87
N VAL A 253 -8.45 -9.09 -5.23
CA VAL A 253 -9.68 -8.36 -4.88
C VAL A 253 -10.50 -7.99 -6.12
N ALA A 254 -9.86 -7.56 -7.22
CA ALA A 254 -10.59 -7.27 -8.46
C ALA A 254 -11.19 -8.55 -9.09
N GLU A 255 -10.54 -9.70 -8.95
CA GLU A 255 -11.05 -11.00 -9.43
C GLU A 255 -12.35 -11.41 -8.73
N LEU A 256 -12.56 -11.04 -7.46
CA LEU A 256 -13.79 -11.34 -6.73
C LEU A 256 -15.04 -10.68 -7.34
N VAL A 257 -14.87 -9.60 -8.11
CA VAL A 257 -15.99 -8.93 -8.80
C VAL A 257 -16.55 -9.79 -9.91
N SER A 258 -15.68 -10.53 -10.63
CA SER A 258 -16.04 -11.48 -11.71
C SER A 258 -17.09 -10.94 -12.69
N PRO A 259 -16.81 -9.84 -13.39
CA PRO A 259 -17.72 -9.33 -14.39
C PRO A 259 -17.77 -10.25 -15.61
N GLU A 260 -18.95 -10.34 -16.25
CA GLU A 260 -19.22 -11.13 -17.45
C GLU A 260 -19.54 -10.24 -18.64
N PRO A 261 -19.28 -10.68 -19.88
CA PRO A 261 -19.59 -9.91 -21.06
C PRO A 261 -21.06 -9.46 -21.11
N GLY A 262 -21.27 -8.19 -21.49
CA GLY A 262 -22.59 -7.56 -21.57
C GLY A 262 -23.08 -6.90 -20.29
N GLN A 263 -22.40 -7.13 -19.15
CA GLN A 263 -22.80 -6.56 -17.87
C GLN A 263 -22.42 -5.07 -17.73
N ARG A 264 -23.04 -4.43 -16.75
CA ARG A 264 -22.73 -3.08 -16.29
C ARG A 264 -21.98 -3.18 -14.96
N VAL A 265 -20.78 -2.61 -14.95
CA VAL A 265 -19.86 -2.63 -13.80
C VAL A 265 -19.72 -1.23 -13.23
N LEU A 266 -19.78 -1.10 -11.92
CA LEU A 266 -19.55 0.16 -11.19
C LEU A 266 -18.35 0.01 -10.27
N ASP A 267 -17.36 0.88 -10.42
CA ASP A 267 -16.24 1.04 -9.47
C ASP A 267 -16.39 2.39 -8.77
N LEU A 268 -16.74 2.37 -7.48
CA LEU A 268 -17.11 3.57 -6.71
C LEU A 268 -15.92 4.40 -6.20
N CYS A 269 -14.71 3.82 -6.17
CA CYS A 269 -13.49 4.47 -5.70
C CYS A 269 -12.31 4.17 -6.64
N ALA A 270 -12.54 4.34 -7.96
CA ALA A 270 -11.72 3.78 -9.02
C ALA A 270 -10.28 4.31 -9.10
N ALA A 271 -10.03 5.56 -8.72
CA ALA A 271 -8.72 6.18 -8.93
C ALA A 271 -7.60 5.55 -8.07
N PRO A 272 -6.41 5.27 -8.66
CA PRO A 272 -5.91 5.75 -9.96
C PRO A 272 -6.31 4.90 -11.18
N GLY A 273 -7.03 3.77 -11.05
CA GLY A 273 -7.58 3.00 -12.17
C GLY A 273 -7.08 1.56 -12.31
N MET A 274 -6.22 1.07 -11.42
CA MET A 274 -5.62 -0.27 -11.55
C MET A 274 -6.69 -1.37 -11.53
N LYS A 275 -7.59 -1.36 -10.52
CA LYS A 275 -8.69 -2.32 -10.43
C LYS A 275 -9.72 -2.09 -11.52
N ALA A 276 -10.11 -0.84 -11.81
CA ALA A 276 -11.03 -0.52 -12.91
C ALA A 276 -10.55 -1.04 -14.27
N GLY A 277 -9.26 -0.88 -14.59
CA GLY A 277 -8.66 -1.45 -15.81
C GLY A 277 -8.67 -2.97 -15.84
N GLN A 278 -8.46 -3.63 -14.69
CA GLN A 278 -8.60 -5.09 -14.59
C GLN A 278 -10.03 -5.54 -14.82
N LEU A 279 -11.00 -4.85 -14.21
CA LEU A 279 -12.43 -5.13 -14.40
C LEU A 279 -12.85 -4.96 -15.86
N ALA A 280 -12.33 -3.93 -16.55
CA ALA A 280 -12.63 -3.71 -17.97
C ALA A 280 -12.14 -4.87 -18.85
N HIS A 281 -10.94 -5.41 -18.60
CA HIS A 281 -10.43 -6.58 -19.32
C HIS A 281 -11.20 -7.86 -19.01
N MET A 282 -11.57 -8.07 -17.74
CA MET A 282 -12.40 -9.23 -17.35
C MET A 282 -13.79 -9.15 -17.97
N LEU A 283 -14.37 -7.94 -18.06
CA LEU A 283 -15.67 -7.70 -18.68
C LEU A 283 -15.63 -7.98 -20.19
N GLY A 284 -14.55 -7.67 -20.88
CA GLY A 284 -14.38 -7.88 -22.31
C GLY A 284 -15.31 -7.05 -23.20
N ALA A 285 -16.61 -7.02 -22.93
CA ALA A 285 -17.62 -6.20 -23.59
C ALA A 285 -18.71 -5.80 -22.60
N GLY A 286 -19.22 -4.58 -22.65
CA GLY A 286 -20.24 -4.09 -21.71
C GLY A 286 -19.99 -2.63 -21.30
N THR A 287 -20.34 -2.27 -20.07
CA THR A 287 -20.20 -0.88 -19.60
C THR A 287 -19.48 -0.84 -18.25
N LEU A 288 -18.44 -0.02 -18.15
CA LEU A 288 -17.74 0.29 -16.90
C LEU A 288 -17.99 1.77 -16.53
N VAL A 289 -18.54 1.99 -15.35
CA VAL A 289 -18.65 3.31 -14.71
C VAL A 289 -17.64 3.40 -13.60
N ALA A 290 -16.63 4.27 -13.77
CA ALA A 290 -15.55 4.47 -12.81
C ALA A 290 -15.71 5.81 -12.08
N CYS A 291 -15.85 5.77 -10.75
CA CYS A 291 -16.15 6.94 -9.93
C CYS A 291 -14.99 7.31 -9.00
N ASP A 292 -14.83 8.58 -8.71
CA ASP A 292 -14.03 9.07 -7.57
C ASP A 292 -14.55 10.45 -7.15
N ARG A 293 -14.57 10.73 -5.84
CA ARG A 293 -15.03 12.04 -5.35
C ARG A 293 -14.02 13.16 -5.59
N SER A 294 -12.73 12.83 -5.64
CA SER A 294 -11.64 13.79 -5.79
C SER A 294 -11.45 14.18 -7.26
N ALA A 295 -11.68 15.45 -7.60
CA ALA A 295 -11.42 15.96 -8.94
C ALA A 295 -9.94 15.79 -9.38
N ALA A 296 -8.99 15.84 -8.44
CA ALA A 296 -7.58 15.63 -8.75
C ALA A 296 -7.30 14.15 -9.10
N ARG A 297 -7.84 13.21 -8.31
CA ARG A 297 -7.71 11.77 -8.57
C ARG A 297 -8.44 11.36 -9.85
N LEU A 298 -9.61 11.96 -10.11
CA LEU A 298 -10.36 11.71 -11.36
C LEU A 298 -9.57 12.18 -12.59
N ARG A 299 -8.82 13.28 -12.52
CA ARG A 299 -7.90 13.67 -13.61
C ARG A 299 -6.80 12.64 -13.86
N THR A 300 -6.26 12.06 -12.79
CA THR A 300 -5.28 10.97 -12.92
C THR A 300 -5.92 9.73 -13.55
N LEU A 301 -7.12 9.36 -13.10
CA LEU A 301 -7.91 8.26 -13.66
C LEU A 301 -8.17 8.47 -15.16
N ALA A 302 -8.62 9.67 -15.56
CA ALA A 302 -8.91 10.01 -16.95
C ALA A 302 -7.67 9.95 -17.86
N LYS A 303 -6.49 10.16 -17.31
CA LYS A 303 -5.22 10.04 -18.04
C LYS A 303 -4.76 8.58 -18.19
N LEU A 304 -4.99 7.76 -17.17
CA LEU A 304 -4.42 6.41 -17.10
C LEU A 304 -5.37 5.31 -17.56
N LEU A 305 -6.64 5.34 -17.12
CA LEU A 305 -7.58 4.25 -17.34
C LEU A 305 -7.87 3.94 -18.81
N PRO A 306 -8.04 4.92 -19.72
CA PRO A 306 -8.40 4.62 -21.11
C PRO A 306 -7.42 3.71 -21.85
N GLN A 307 -6.13 3.73 -21.50
CA GLN A 307 -5.13 2.86 -22.11
C GLN A 307 -5.25 1.38 -21.69
N TRP A 308 -6.04 1.10 -20.65
CA TRP A 308 -6.23 -0.25 -20.09
C TRP A 308 -7.66 -0.77 -20.31
N VAL A 309 -8.48 -0.09 -21.09
CA VAL A 309 -9.87 -0.48 -21.35
C VAL A 309 -10.01 -0.96 -22.79
N PRO A 310 -10.50 -2.19 -23.01
CA PRO A 310 -10.76 -2.69 -24.36
C PRO A 310 -11.76 -1.79 -25.11
N PRO A 311 -11.63 -1.61 -26.45
CA PRO A 311 -12.55 -0.78 -27.23
C PRO A 311 -14.02 -1.26 -27.20
N THR A 312 -14.24 -2.51 -26.86
CA THR A 312 -15.55 -3.15 -26.69
C THR A 312 -16.26 -2.81 -25.39
N VAL A 313 -15.56 -2.14 -24.46
CA VAL A 313 -16.11 -1.72 -23.17
C VAL A 313 -16.42 -0.22 -23.21
N GLY A 314 -17.69 0.13 -23.04
CA GLY A 314 -18.13 1.51 -22.86
C GLY A 314 -17.66 2.06 -21.51
N LEU A 315 -16.74 3.04 -21.53
CA LEU A 315 -16.18 3.65 -20.33
C LEU A 315 -16.84 4.99 -20.01
N SER A 316 -17.34 5.14 -18.79
CA SER A 316 -17.78 6.42 -18.22
C SER A 316 -17.01 6.73 -16.95
N MET A 317 -16.53 7.97 -16.82
CA MET A 317 -15.84 8.44 -15.61
C MET A 317 -16.66 9.54 -14.96
N VAL A 318 -17.03 9.34 -13.67
CA VAL A 318 -17.99 10.22 -12.98
C VAL A 318 -17.37 10.74 -11.68
N ARG A 319 -17.43 12.05 -11.48
CA ARG A 319 -17.12 12.62 -10.18
C ARG A 319 -18.30 12.41 -9.24
N LEU A 320 -18.15 11.53 -8.28
CA LEU A 320 -19.22 11.12 -7.37
C LEU A 320 -18.69 10.92 -5.94
N ASP A 321 -19.44 11.35 -4.96
CA ASP A 321 -19.20 11.02 -3.55
C ASP A 321 -20.18 9.90 -3.13
N ALA A 322 -19.66 8.69 -2.99
CA ALA A 322 -20.44 7.52 -2.63
C ALA A 322 -20.99 7.54 -1.18
N ALA A 323 -20.60 8.53 -0.36
CA ALA A 323 -21.24 8.79 0.94
C ALA A 323 -22.67 9.34 0.81
N HIS A 324 -23.12 9.69 -0.40
CA HIS A 324 -24.47 10.14 -0.71
C HIS A 324 -25.21 9.14 -1.59
N ALA A 325 -26.54 9.31 -1.73
CA ALA A 325 -27.37 8.48 -2.60
C ALA A 325 -26.82 8.48 -4.04
N LEU A 326 -26.71 7.29 -4.63
CA LEU A 326 -26.15 7.14 -5.98
C LEU A 326 -27.19 7.50 -7.05
N PRO A 327 -26.86 8.38 -8.02
CA PRO A 327 -27.82 8.88 -9.02
C PRO A 327 -27.92 7.95 -10.24
N PHE A 328 -27.87 6.63 -10.02
CA PHE A 328 -27.82 5.67 -11.12
C PHE A 328 -29.14 4.94 -11.35
N SER A 329 -29.59 4.95 -12.62
CA SER A 329 -30.63 4.10 -13.16
C SER A 329 -30.29 3.82 -14.62
N PRO A 330 -30.26 2.57 -15.07
CA PRO A 330 -30.54 1.30 -14.39
C PRO A 330 -29.41 0.83 -13.46
N LYS A 331 -29.66 -0.27 -12.71
CA LYS A 331 -28.77 -0.88 -11.74
C LYS A 331 -27.58 -1.61 -12.37
N PHE A 332 -26.63 -2.03 -11.57
CA PHE A 332 -25.39 -2.68 -11.97
C PHE A 332 -25.36 -4.15 -11.54
N GLU A 333 -24.92 -5.03 -12.43
CA GLU A 333 -24.74 -6.46 -12.13
C GLU A 333 -23.50 -6.70 -11.27
N ARG A 334 -22.49 -5.81 -11.39
CA ARG A 334 -21.27 -5.88 -10.59
C ARG A 334 -20.90 -4.51 -10.03
N ILE A 335 -20.61 -4.47 -8.74
CA ILE A 335 -20.17 -3.26 -8.05
C ILE A 335 -18.90 -3.57 -7.27
N LEU A 336 -17.87 -2.75 -7.45
CA LEU A 336 -16.70 -2.70 -6.59
C LEU A 336 -16.77 -1.45 -5.70
N LEU A 337 -16.69 -1.65 -4.40
CA LEU A 337 -16.48 -0.61 -3.41
C LEU A 337 -15.15 -0.90 -2.69
N ASP A 338 -14.02 -0.53 -3.34
CA ASP A 338 -12.69 -0.50 -2.72
C ASP A 338 -12.61 0.78 -1.89
N ALA A 339 -13.09 0.69 -0.64
CA ALA A 339 -13.41 1.85 0.16
C ALA A 339 -12.16 2.58 0.70
N PRO A 340 -12.19 3.92 0.80
CA PRO A 340 -11.13 4.65 1.49
C PRO A 340 -11.04 4.20 2.93
N CYS A 341 -9.84 3.78 3.37
CA CYS A 341 -9.62 3.14 4.65
C CYS A 341 -8.33 3.62 5.32
N SER A 342 -8.04 3.12 6.52
CA SER A 342 -6.82 3.42 7.26
C SER A 342 -5.54 2.97 6.55
N GLY A 343 -5.61 1.98 5.66
CA GLY A 343 -4.47 1.47 4.90
C GLY A 343 -3.45 0.68 5.74
N THR A 344 -3.83 0.18 6.91
CA THR A 344 -2.91 -0.53 7.83
C THR A 344 -2.36 -1.83 7.24
N GLY A 345 -2.98 -2.37 6.21
CA GLY A 345 -2.47 -3.53 5.46
C GLY A 345 -1.35 -3.19 4.46
N THR A 346 -1.11 -1.91 4.16
CA THR A 346 -0.16 -1.47 3.13
C THR A 346 1.08 -0.74 3.68
N LEU A 347 1.38 -0.90 4.97
CA LEU A 347 2.45 -0.14 5.65
C LEU A 347 3.85 -0.41 5.08
N ALA A 348 4.09 -1.55 4.43
CA ALA A 348 5.34 -1.81 3.72
C ALA A 348 5.57 -0.83 2.56
N ARG A 349 4.48 -0.45 1.84
CA ARG A 349 4.47 0.50 0.73
C ARG A 349 4.28 1.94 1.18
N ASN A 350 3.46 2.16 2.22
CA ASN A 350 3.05 3.47 2.72
C ASN A 350 3.41 3.61 4.22
N PRO A 351 4.72 3.58 4.57
CA PRO A 351 5.16 3.51 5.98
C PRO A 351 4.80 4.76 6.80
N GLU A 352 4.50 5.88 6.15
CA GLU A 352 4.06 7.10 6.82
C GLU A 352 2.68 6.99 7.47
N ILE A 353 1.83 6.08 6.98
CA ILE A 353 0.47 5.90 7.50
C ILE A 353 0.51 5.66 9.00
N LYS A 354 1.35 4.76 9.50
CA LYS A 354 1.43 4.43 10.92
C LYS A 354 1.80 5.61 11.84
N TRP A 355 2.41 6.66 11.28
CA TRP A 355 2.81 7.86 12.02
C TRP A 355 1.78 8.99 11.96
N ARG A 356 0.88 8.94 10.97
CA ARG A 356 -0.18 9.93 10.75
C ARG A 356 -1.53 9.49 11.30
N LEU A 357 -1.79 8.19 11.22
CA LEU A 357 -3.04 7.57 11.66
C LEU A 357 -3.19 7.70 13.18
N ARG A 358 -4.39 8.01 13.61
CA ARG A 358 -4.81 8.04 15.01
C ARG A 358 -5.92 7.02 15.26
N PRO A 359 -6.12 6.54 16.50
CA PRO A 359 -7.20 5.60 16.81
C PRO A 359 -8.58 6.08 16.35
N GLU A 360 -8.84 7.38 16.51
CA GLU A 360 -10.13 8.01 16.16
C GLU A 360 -10.40 8.02 14.64
N ASP A 361 -9.34 8.00 13.81
CA ASP A 361 -9.49 7.95 12.37
C ASP A 361 -10.09 6.64 11.90
N ILE A 362 -9.84 5.52 12.59
CA ILE A 362 -10.41 4.21 12.27
C ILE A 362 -11.93 4.25 12.41
N THR A 363 -12.44 4.78 13.52
CA THR A 363 -13.89 4.92 13.77
C THR A 363 -14.53 5.82 12.70
N ARG A 364 -13.93 6.99 12.44
CA ARG A 364 -14.42 7.93 11.43
C ARG A 364 -14.45 7.33 10.02
N LEU A 365 -13.43 6.54 9.66
CA LEU A 365 -13.36 5.84 8.36
C LEU A 365 -14.41 4.73 8.28
N ALA A 366 -14.60 3.94 9.33
CA ALA A 366 -15.63 2.91 9.39
C ALA A 366 -17.05 3.51 9.24
N GLU A 367 -17.33 4.66 9.84
CA GLU A 367 -18.60 5.37 9.65
C GLU A 367 -18.81 5.81 8.20
N LEU A 368 -17.77 6.37 7.57
CA LEU A 368 -17.79 6.75 6.15
C LEU A 368 -18.04 5.53 5.25
N GLN A 369 -17.34 4.44 5.49
CA GLN A 369 -17.46 3.18 4.73
C GLN A 369 -18.87 2.59 4.88
N ALA A 370 -19.44 2.63 6.09
CA ALA A 370 -20.82 2.18 6.31
C ALA A 370 -21.84 3.02 5.53
N MET A 371 -21.65 4.35 5.45
CA MET A 371 -22.49 5.21 4.60
C MET A 371 -22.36 4.84 3.12
N MET A 372 -21.12 4.65 2.65
CA MET A 372 -20.85 4.30 1.25
C MET A 372 -21.46 2.94 0.89
N LEU A 373 -21.27 1.92 1.73
CA LEU A 373 -21.84 0.58 1.50
C LEU A 373 -23.37 0.63 1.51
N ARG A 374 -23.99 1.35 2.47
CA ARG A 374 -25.44 1.54 2.53
C ARG A 374 -26.01 2.15 1.25
N ASN A 375 -25.30 3.14 0.67
CA ASN A 375 -25.73 3.80 -0.55
C ASN A 375 -25.43 2.98 -1.82
N ALA A 376 -24.44 2.07 -1.78
CA ALA A 376 -24.11 1.22 -2.92
C ALA A 376 -25.09 0.05 -3.12
N LEU A 377 -25.63 -0.53 -2.03
CA LEU A 377 -26.50 -1.72 -2.10
C LEU A 377 -27.79 -1.49 -2.93
N PRO A 378 -28.49 -0.35 -2.89
CA PRO A 378 -29.66 -0.11 -3.73
C PRO A 378 -29.35 -0.07 -5.24
N ALA A 379 -28.11 0.25 -5.63
CA ALA A 379 -27.67 0.26 -7.02
C ALA A 379 -27.38 -1.13 -7.59
N LEU A 380 -27.38 -2.18 -6.75
CA LEU A 380 -27.14 -3.56 -7.15
C LEU A 380 -28.39 -4.14 -7.83
N ALA A 381 -28.20 -4.68 -9.04
CA ALA A 381 -29.24 -5.41 -9.77
C ALA A 381 -29.61 -6.73 -9.06
N ASP A 382 -30.77 -7.26 -9.39
CA ASP A 382 -31.14 -8.60 -8.95
C ASP A 382 -30.20 -9.63 -9.60
N GLY A 383 -29.72 -10.62 -8.85
CA GLY A 383 -28.66 -11.53 -9.29
C GLY A 383 -27.25 -10.91 -9.36
N GLY A 384 -27.13 -9.62 -9.04
CA GLY A 384 -25.86 -8.91 -9.03
C GLY A 384 -25.01 -9.22 -7.79
N ARG A 385 -23.73 -8.81 -7.88
CA ARG A 385 -22.73 -8.95 -6.81
C ARG A 385 -22.07 -7.62 -6.53
N LEU A 386 -21.98 -7.26 -5.24
CA LEU A 386 -21.17 -6.16 -4.74
C LEU A 386 -19.96 -6.72 -3.98
N VAL A 387 -18.76 -6.30 -4.35
CA VAL A 387 -17.53 -6.55 -3.58
C VAL A 387 -17.24 -5.30 -2.76
N TYR A 388 -17.31 -5.44 -1.44
CA TYR A 388 -16.79 -4.45 -0.49
C TYR A 388 -15.39 -4.85 -0.13
N ALA A 389 -14.42 -3.94 -0.27
CA ALA A 389 -13.01 -4.20 0.02
C ALA A 389 -12.33 -3.02 0.72
N THR A 390 -11.32 -3.33 1.53
CA THR A 390 -10.41 -2.36 2.15
C THR A 390 -8.98 -2.90 2.16
N CYS A 391 -7.99 -2.01 2.14
CA CYS A 391 -6.60 -2.36 2.46
C CYS A 391 -6.29 -2.14 3.96
N SER A 392 -7.27 -2.35 4.83
CA SER A 392 -7.18 -2.23 6.29
C SER A 392 -7.16 -3.60 6.95
N LEU A 393 -6.38 -3.72 8.03
CA LEU A 393 -6.40 -4.89 8.92
C LEU A 393 -7.35 -4.71 10.12
N GLU A 394 -7.99 -3.56 10.22
CA GLU A 394 -8.79 -3.20 11.39
C GLU A 394 -10.22 -3.75 11.28
N PRO A 395 -10.69 -4.55 12.26
CA PRO A 395 -12.02 -5.18 12.19
C PRO A 395 -13.18 -4.18 12.10
N GLU A 396 -13.01 -2.98 12.66
CA GLU A 396 -14.03 -1.93 12.60
C GLU A 396 -14.32 -1.47 11.17
N GLU A 397 -13.28 -1.47 10.30
CA GLU A 397 -13.41 -1.08 8.89
C GLU A 397 -13.84 -2.25 7.99
N ASN A 398 -13.87 -3.46 8.50
CA ASN A 398 -14.15 -4.70 7.79
C ASN A 398 -15.46 -5.31 8.27
N GLU A 399 -15.41 -6.27 9.20
CA GLU A 399 -16.60 -6.92 9.75
C GLU A 399 -17.58 -5.93 10.37
N GLY A 400 -17.06 -4.95 11.13
CA GLY A 400 -17.88 -3.97 11.80
C GLY A 400 -18.76 -3.14 10.85
N VAL A 401 -18.22 -2.76 9.69
CA VAL A 401 -18.98 -2.07 8.63
C VAL A 401 -20.04 -2.98 8.03
N VAL A 402 -19.64 -4.19 7.63
CA VAL A 402 -20.52 -5.13 6.93
C VAL A 402 -21.67 -5.58 7.82
N GLU A 403 -21.39 -6.00 9.05
CA GLU A 403 -22.40 -6.47 10.01
C GLU A 403 -23.39 -5.35 10.36
N LYS A 404 -22.90 -4.13 10.59
CA LYS A 404 -23.74 -2.94 10.83
C LYS A 404 -24.69 -2.70 9.66
N VAL A 405 -24.19 -2.59 8.45
CA VAL A 405 -25.01 -2.22 7.28
C VAL A 405 -25.98 -3.34 6.92
N LEU A 406 -25.58 -4.61 6.97
CA LEU A 406 -26.49 -5.73 6.65
C LEU A 406 -27.55 -5.95 7.73
N SER A 407 -27.32 -5.59 8.99
CA SER A 407 -28.38 -5.59 10.01
C SER A 407 -29.49 -4.58 9.70
N GLU A 408 -29.16 -3.45 9.07
CA GLU A 408 -30.09 -2.41 8.64
C GLU A 408 -30.74 -2.73 7.28
N GLN A 409 -30.14 -3.62 6.49
CA GLN A 409 -30.55 -3.99 5.13
C GLN A 409 -30.69 -5.53 4.98
N PRO A 410 -31.70 -6.16 5.60
CA PRO A 410 -31.85 -7.60 5.69
C PRO A 410 -32.11 -8.30 4.36
N ALA A 411 -32.39 -7.55 3.29
CA ALA A 411 -32.52 -8.08 1.93
C ALA A 411 -31.19 -8.53 1.31
N PHE A 412 -30.04 -8.21 1.95
CA PHE A 412 -28.71 -8.58 1.47
C PHE A 412 -28.03 -9.54 2.44
N ARG A 413 -27.05 -10.28 1.91
CA ARG A 413 -26.20 -11.20 2.69
C ARG A 413 -24.79 -11.28 2.11
N VAL A 414 -23.82 -11.70 2.92
CA VAL A 414 -22.50 -12.13 2.46
C VAL A 414 -22.61 -13.52 1.85
N LEU A 415 -21.89 -13.77 0.75
CA LEU A 415 -21.69 -15.12 0.20
C LEU A 415 -20.77 -15.93 1.14
N ALA A 416 -21.18 -17.12 1.52
CA ALA A 416 -20.34 -17.99 2.33
C ALA A 416 -19.21 -18.63 1.52
N ALA A 417 -18.15 -19.08 2.18
CA ALA A 417 -16.97 -19.62 1.52
C ALA A 417 -17.29 -20.80 0.57
N HIS A 418 -18.25 -21.67 0.91
CA HIS A 418 -18.62 -22.79 0.05
C HIS A 418 -19.31 -22.38 -1.25
N GLU A 419 -20.06 -21.26 -1.25
CA GLU A 419 -20.69 -20.68 -2.45
C GLU A 419 -19.63 -20.06 -3.38
N ILE A 420 -18.58 -19.50 -2.76
CA ILE A 420 -17.44 -18.90 -3.49
C ILE A 420 -16.56 -19.98 -4.12
N ALA A 421 -16.40 -21.11 -3.46
CA ALA A 421 -15.55 -22.21 -3.90
C ALA A 421 -15.90 -22.73 -5.30
N ALA A 422 -17.19 -22.71 -5.67
CA ALA A 422 -17.64 -23.13 -6.99
C ALA A 422 -17.11 -22.25 -8.13
N GLN A 423 -16.87 -20.96 -7.85
CA GLN A 423 -16.43 -19.98 -8.85
C GLN A 423 -14.93 -19.67 -8.76
N HIS A 424 -14.37 -19.67 -7.54
CA HIS A 424 -13.00 -19.30 -7.24
C HIS A 424 -12.30 -20.30 -6.31
N PRO A 425 -12.12 -21.57 -6.71
CA PRO A 425 -11.57 -22.60 -5.84
C PRO A 425 -10.16 -22.26 -5.34
N TYR A 426 -9.34 -21.58 -6.16
CA TYR A 426 -7.98 -21.19 -5.82
C TYR A 426 -7.90 -20.06 -4.78
N LEU A 427 -8.99 -19.29 -4.57
CA LEU A 427 -9.06 -18.22 -3.57
C LEU A 427 -9.54 -18.69 -2.19
N ILE A 428 -10.06 -19.94 -2.08
CA ILE A 428 -10.61 -20.44 -0.83
C ILE A 428 -9.64 -20.38 0.35
N PRO A 429 -8.32 -20.60 0.20
CA PRO A 429 -7.39 -20.46 1.32
C PRO A 429 -7.38 -19.07 1.98
N PHE A 430 -7.91 -18.04 1.30
CA PHE A 430 -8.00 -16.69 1.83
C PHE A 430 -9.33 -16.37 2.52
N PHE A 431 -10.32 -17.28 2.44
CA PHE A 431 -11.65 -17.05 3.01
C PHE A 431 -11.82 -17.72 4.37
N ASP A 432 -12.40 -16.98 5.31
CA ASP A 432 -12.97 -17.61 6.49
C ASP A 432 -14.33 -18.26 6.16
N PRO A 433 -14.87 -19.15 7.02
CA PRO A 433 -16.16 -19.82 6.76
C PRO A 433 -17.35 -18.87 6.55
N ARG A 434 -17.27 -17.63 7.05
CA ARG A 434 -18.30 -16.60 6.90
C ARG A 434 -18.24 -15.87 5.56
N GLY A 435 -17.22 -16.16 4.73
CA GLY A 435 -17.03 -15.54 3.41
C GLY A 435 -16.21 -14.23 3.43
N TYR A 436 -15.40 -13.99 4.47
CA TYR A 436 -14.46 -12.87 4.50
C TYR A 436 -13.13 -13.27 3.91
N PHE A 437 -12.79 -12.67 2.79
CA PHE A 437 -11.47 -12.75 2.16
C PHE A 437 -10.45 -11.93 2.96
N ARG A 438 -9.27 -12.51 3.23
CA ARG A 438 -8.20 -11.85 3.96
C ARG A 438 -6.83 -12.21 3.45
N THR A 439 -6.02 -11.18 3.19
CA THR A 439 -4.58 -11.31 3.02
C THR A 439 -3.85 -10.59 4.14
N ARG A 440 -2.63 -11.04 4.45
CA ARG A 440 -1.79 -10.44 5.50
C ARG A 440 -0.33 -10.46 5.07
N PRO A 441 0.42 -9.34 5.29
CA PRO A 441 1.83 -9.24 4.91
C PRO A 441 2.74 -10.32 5.52
N ASP A 442 2.46 -10.73 6.77
CA ASP A 442 3.24 -11.72 7.50
C ASP A 442 2.93 -13.18 7.14
N GLN A 443 1.83 -13.44 6.45
CA GLN A 443 1.40 -14.78 6.04
C GLN A 443 1.56 -15.02 4.55
N HIS A 444 1.33 -14.00 3.73
CA HIS A 444 1.20 -14.15 2.28
C HIS A 444 2.27 -13.36 1.49
N ALA A 445 3.11 -12.58 2.17
CA ALA A 445 4.14 -11.72 1.56
C ALA A 445 3.60 -10.72 0.51
N MET A 446 2.32 -10.33 0.62
CA MET A 446 1.63 -9.31 -0.16
C MET A 446 0.90 -8.33 0.76
N ASP A 447 0.33 -7.26 0.23
CA ASP A 447 -0.42 -6.28 1.03
C ASP A 447 -1.60 -6.93 1.75
N GLY A 448 -1.97 -6.36 2.91
CA GLY A 448 -3.13 -6.80 3.67
C GLY A 448 -4.41 -6.20 3.10
N PHE A 449 -5.30 -7.07 2.64
CA PHE A 449 -6.63 -6.72 2.17
C PHE A 449 -7.69 -7.53 2.88
N ASN A 450 -8.86 -6.93 3.04
CA ASN A 450 -10.09 -7.60 3.41
C ASN A 450 -11.14 -7.34 2.34
N ALA A 451 -11.96 -8.36 2.02
CA ALA A 451 -13.08 -8.20 1.12
C ALA A 451 -14.22 -9.18 1.45
N VAL A 452 -15.43 -8.81 1.05
CA VAL A 452 -16.60 -9.68 1.05
C VAL A 452 -17.39 -9.50 -0.22
N MET A 453 -18.04 -10.58 -0.65
CA MET A 453 -19.03 -10.56 -1.71
C MET A 453 -20.43 -10.48 -1.12
N ILE A 454 -21.19 -9.46 -1.48
CA ILE A 454 -22.56 -9.23 -1.00
C ILE A 454 -23.52 -9.41 -2.17
N VAL A 455 -24.59 -10.16 -1.92
CA VAL A 455 -25.67 -10.44 -2.88
C VAL A 455 -27.03 -10.16 -2.25
N ARG A 456 -28.05 -10.00 -3.09
CA ARG A 456 -29.44 -9.94 -2.64
C ARG A 456 -29.93 -11.35 -2.25
N LYS A 457 -30.67 -11.49 -1.15
CA LYS A 457 -31.31 -12.75 -0.78
C LYS A 457 -32.38 -13.12 -1.80
N GLY A 458 -32.44 -14.40 -2.17
CA GLY A 458 -33.42 -14.89 -3.16
C GLY A 458 -33.02 -14.71 -4.63
N SER A 459 -31.78 -14.32 -4.92
CA SER A 459 -31.19 -14.33 -6.26
C SER A 459 -30.43 -15.64 -6.48
N GLU A 460 -31.12 -16.76 -6.50
CA GLU A 460 -30.61 -18.07 -6.93
C GLU A 460 -30.82 -18.28 -8.42
#